data_696ddd98fc21846a6ce97958969d9a51
#
_entry.id   696ddd98fc21846a6ce97958969d9a51
#
_cell.length_a   1.000
_cell.length_b   1.000
_cell.length_c   1.000
_cell.angle_alpha   90.00
_cell.angle_beta   90.00
_cell.angle_gamma   90.00
#
_symmetry.space_group_name_H-M   'P 1'
#
loop_
_entity.id
_entity.type
_entity.pdbx_description
1 polymer ?
#
loop_
_entity_poly.entity_id
_entity_poly.type
_entity_poly.pdbx_seq_one_letter_code
_entity_poly.pdbx_strand_id
1 'polypeptide(L)'
;MATKKHITTTAVCHDDCPVRKTAQIIDGKWTTLIVRDLLPGKKRYFELLDSLHGISPKMLATRLRFLEARGIIAKEIFPTIPPKTEYQLTPLGKKLQKVIVAMGEFGAKL
;
A
#
# COMPACT_ATOMS: atom_id res chain seq x y z
N MET A 1 -19.67 -13.33 -23.00
CA MET A 1 -19.18 -13.05 -23.15
C MET A 1 -18.95 -12.94 -22.93
N ALA A 2 -19.43 -13.10 -22.68
CA ALA A 2 -19.01 -12.94 -22.59
C ALA A 2 -18.91 -12.79 -22.14
N THR A 3 -19.17 -12.87 -21.92
CA THR A 3 -18.81 -12.65 -21.70
C THR A 3 -18.64 -12.32 -21.26
N LYS A 4 -18.93 -12.27 -21.14
CA LYS A 4 -18.61 -11.83 -20.93
C LYS A 4 -18.17 -11.52 -20.51
N LYS A 5 -18.32 -11.46 -20.43
CA LYS A 5 -17.76 -11.04 -20.17
C LYS A 5 -17.08 -10.59 -19.88
N HIS A 6 -17.02 -10.25 -19.94
CA HIS A 6 -16.21 -9.68 -19.84
C HIS A 6 -15.67 -8.97 -19.65
N ILE A 7 -15.65 -8.66 -19.76
CA ILE A 7 -15.28 -7.95 -19.87
C ILE A 7 -15.32 -7.27 -19.63
N THR A 8 -15.59 -6.97 -19.84
CA THR A 8 -15.81 -6.31 -19.75
C THR A 8 -16.08 -5.69 -19.17
N THR A 9 -16.17 -5.43 -19.30
CA THR A 9 -16.50 -4.85 -18.93
C THR A 9 -16.93 -4.40 -18.12
N THR A 10 -17.22 -4.21 -18.29
CA THR A 10 -17.75 -3.87 -17.69
C THR A 10 -17.91 -3.69 -16.69
N ALA A 11 -17.39 -3.37 -17.75
CA ALA A 11 -17.37 -3.48 -16.58
C ALA A 11 -17.91 -3.37 -15.40
N VAL A 12 -18.19 -4.00 -15.22
CA VAL A 12 -19.07 -4.07 -14.11
C VAL A 12 -18.30 -4.57 -12.90
N CYS A 13 -18.09 -3.72 -11.90
CA CYS A 13 -17.40 -4.13 -10.70
C CYS A 13 -18.38 -4.35 -9.58
N HIS A 14 -18.48 -5.58 -9.12
CA HIS A 14 -19.17 -5.96 -7.91
C HIS A 14 -18.23 -5.93 -6.73
N ASP A 15 -18.74 -6.13 -5.53
CA ASP A 15 -17.92 -6.09 -4.32
C ASP A 15 -16.80 -7.13 -4.34
N ASP A 16 -16.98 -8.25 -5.05
CA ASP A 16 -15.98 -9.29 -5.15
C ASP A 16 -15.08 -9.15 -6.39
N CYS A 17 -15.22 -8.07 -7.14
CA CYS A 17 -14.37 -7.81 -8.28
C CYS A 17 -12.92 -7.62 -7.83
N PRO A 18 -11.94 -8.36 -8.40
CA PRO A 18 -10.54 -8.22 -7.97
C PRO A 18 -9.97 -6.82 -8.12
N VAL A 19 -10.34 -6.12 -9.19
CA VAL A 19 -9.89 -4.74 -9.38
C VAL A 19 -10.42 -3.85 -8.26
N ARG A 20 -11.68 -4.01 -7.92
CA ARG A 20 -12.29 -3.23 -6.84
C ARG A 20 -11.64 -3.53 -5.49
N LYS A 21 -11.35 -4.80 -5.22
CA LYS A 21 -10.68 -5.18 -3.97
C LYS A 21 -9.32 -4.51 -3.85
N THR A 22 -8.54 -4.52 -4.94
CA THR A 22 -7.24 -3.89 -4.95
C THR A 22 -7.37 -2.39 -4.77
N ALA A 23 -8.32 -1.77 -5.48
CA ALA A 23 -8.53 -0.32 -5.38
C ALA A 23 -8.85 0.10 -3.95
N GLN A 24 -9.59 -0.72 -3.21
CA GLN A 24 -9.91 -0.41 -1.81
C GLN A 24 -8.69 -0.40 -0.91
N ILE A 25 -7.66 -1.18 -1.25
CA ILE A 25 -6.42 -1.22 -0.49
C ILE A 25 -5.52 -0.04 -0.84
N ILE A 26 -5.37 0.24 -2.14
CA ILE A 26 -4.44 1.29 -2.60
C ILE A 26 -5.12 2.66 -2.75
N ASP A 27 -6.29 2.81 -2.14
CA ASP A 27 -7.04 4.06 -2.20
C ASP A 27 -6.25 5.19 -1.55
N GLY A 28 -6.21 6.32 -2.25
CA GLY A 28 -5.54 7.50 -1.77
C GLY A 28 -4.04 7.50 -2.04
N LYS A 29 -3.50 8.70 -2.05
CA LYS A 29 -2.10 8.93 -2.43
C LYS A 29 -1.11 8.31 -1.46
N TRP A 30 -1.38 8.41 -0.16
CA TRP A 30 -0.37 8.02 0.84
C TRP A 30 -0.18 6.52 0.93
N THR A 31 -1.24 5.73 0.71
CA THR A 31 -1.16 4.28 0.82
C THR A 31 -0.17 3.71 -0.19
N THR A 32 -0.29 4.12 -1.46
CA THR A 32 0.62 3.65 -2.50
C THR A 32 2.05 4.09 -2.25
N LEU A 33 2.23 5.31 -1.75
CA LEU A 33 3.58 5.82 -1.48
C LEU A 33 4.24 5.10 -0.31
N ILE A 34 3.47 4.72 0.70
CA ILE A 34 3.99 3.91 1.80
C ILE A 34 4.46 2.55 1.29
N VAL A 35 3.64 1.88 0.48
CA VAL A 35 4.01 0.58 -0.08
C VAL A 35 5.29 0.72 -0.91
N ARG A 36 5.36 1.76 -1.75
CA ARG A 36 6.56 2.02 -2.56
C ARG A 36 7.80 2.12 -1.67
N ASP A 37 7.71 2.86 -0.57
CA ASP A 37 8.86 3.08 0.29
C ASP A 37 9.28 1.82 1.03
N LEU A 38 8.37 0.87 1.23
CA LEU A 38 8.67 -0.38 1.92
C LEU A 38 9.14 -1.51 0.97
N LEU A 39 9.05 -1.30 -0.34
CA LEU A 39 9.50 -2.32 -1.30
C LEU A 39 10.97 -2.69 -1.14
N PRO A 40 11.90 -1.75 -0.93
CA PRO A 40 13.30 -2.12 -0.75
C PRO A 40 13.60 -2.87 0.54
N GLY A 41 12.79 -2.69 1.57
CA GLY A 41 13.01 -3.34 2.86
C GLY A 41 12.32 -2.60 3.98
N LYS A 42 12.56 -3.05 5.21
CA LYS A 42 11.91 -2.43 6.37
C LYS A 42 12.36 -1.00 6.59
N LYS A 43 11.44 -0.21 7.16
CA LYS A 43 11.65 1.18 7.51
C LYS A 43 11.13 1.45 8.90
N ARG A 44 11.78 2.38 9.58
CA ARG A 44 11.30 2.89 10.86
C ARG A 44 10.20 3.93 10.62
N TYR A 45 9.37 4.12 11.65
CA TYR A 45 8.31 5.11 11.58
C TYR A 45 8.82 6.49 11.13
N PHE A 46 9.91 6.95 11.76
CA PHE A 46 10.44 8.28 11.44
C PHE A 46 11.09 8.36 10.06
N GLU A 47 11.59 7.24 9.55
CA GLU A 47 12.09 7.21 8.18
C GLU A 47 10.96 7.40 7.18
N LEU A 48 9.81 6.75 7.44
CA LEU A 48 8.64 6.93 6.59
C LEU A 48 8.09 8.35 6.67
N LEU A 49 8.01 8.89 7.89
CA LEU A 49 7.52 10.24 8.09
C LEU A 49 8.39 11.25 7.33
N ASP A 50 9.69 11.03 7.37
CA ASP A 50 10.66 11.93 6.73
C ASP A 50 10.61 11.83 5.20
N SER A 51 10.48 10.61 4.66
CA SER A 51 10.50 10.41 3.20
C SER A 51 9.18 10.77 2.53
N LEU A 52 8.08 10.76 3.27
CA LEU A 52 6.75 11.08 2.73
C LEU A 52 6.45 12.55 2.96
N HIS A 53 7.05 13.40 2.14
CA HIS A 53 6.94 14.85 2.32
C HIS A 53 5.49 15.30 2.34
N GLY A 54 5.14 16.03 3.39
CA GLY A 54 3.81 16.59 3.54
C GLY A 54 2.81 15.73 4.29
N ILE A 55 3.18 14.50 4.64
CA ILE A 55 2.27 13.66 5.44
C ILE A 55 2.33 14.10 6.90
N SER A 56 1.17 14.17 7.54
CA SER A 56 1.13 14.44 8.98
C SER A 56 1.36 13.15 9.76
N PRO A 57 1.88 13.25 11.01
CA PRO A 57 2.00 12.06 11.85
C PRO A 57 0.68 11.33 12.04
N LYS A 58 -0.42 12.07 12.16
CA LYS A 58 -1.74 11.46 12.30
C LYS A 58 -2.12 10.66 11.06
N MET A 59 -1.90 11.23 9.89
CA MET A 59 -2.24 10.55 8.63
C MET A 59 -1.36 9.31 8.45
N LEU A 60 -0.06 9.42 8.73
CA LEU A 60 0.83 8.27 8.62
C LEU A 60 0.37 7.14 9.53
N ALA A 61 0.09 7.45 10.80
CA ALA A 61 -0.36 6.44 11.75
C ALA A 61 -1.66 5.80 11.29
N THR A 62 -2.60 6.59 10.76
CA THR A 62 -3.88 6.08 10.27
C THR A 62 -3.68 5.11 9.11
N ARG A 63 -2.83 5.48 8.14
CA ARG A 63 -2.58 4.64 6.97
C ARG A 63 -1.81 3.38 7.33
N LEU A 64 -0.85 3.47 8.24
CA LEU A 64 -0.12 2.29 8.69
C LEU A 64 -1.04 1.30 9.39
N ARG A 65 -1.94 1.78 10.25
CA ARG A 65 -2.91 0.90 10.90
C ARG A 65 -3.83 0.24 9.89
N PHE A 66 -4.26 0.98 8.88
CA PHE A 66 -5.10 0.45 7.82
C PHE A 66 -4.40 -0.69 7.08
N LEU A 67 -3.15 -0.46 6.67
CA LEU A 67 -2.39 -1.46 5.92
C LEU A 67 -2.09 -2.69 6.78
N GLU A 68 -1.80 -2.48 8.05
CA GLU A 68 -1.54 -3.57 8.97
C GLU A 68 -2.79 -4.43 9.16
N ALA A 69 -3.95 -3.79 9.32
CA ALA A 69 -5.21 -4.50 9.48
C ALA A 69 -5.58 -5.31 8.24
N ARG A 70 -5.14 -4.88 7.07
CA ARG A 70 -5.41 -5.58 5.81
C ARG A 70 -4.35 -6.64 5.50
N GLY A 71 -3.36 -6.83 6.37
CA GLY A 71 -2.33 -7.83 6.18
C GLY A 71 -1.28 -7.47 5.14
N ILE A 72 -1.18 -6.20 4.78
CA ILE A 72 -0.23 -5.73 3.76
C ILE A 72 1.13 -5.46 4.38
N ILE A 73 1.16 -4.93 5.61
CA ILE A 73 2.40 -4.66 6.33
C ILE A 73 2.35 -5.30 7.71
N ALA A 74 3.54 -5.52 8.26
CA ALA A 74 3.72 -5.99 9.63
C ALA A 74 4.54 -4.97 10.40
N LYS A 75 4.21 -4.83 11.68
CA LYS A 75 4.89 -3.90 12.56
C LYS A 75 5.65 -4.69 13.62
N GLU A 76 6.86 -4.26 13.91
CA GLU A 76 7.65 -4.83 15.00
C GLU A 76 8.08 -3.71 15.93
N ILE A 77 7.84 -3.91 17.23
CA ILE A 77 8.20 -2.92 18.25
C ILE A 77 9.37 -3.48 19.04
N PHE A 78 10.47 -2.72 19.10
CA PHE A 78 11.65 -3.11 19.85
C PHE A 78 11.62 -2.42 21.21
N PRO A 79 11.83 -3.17 22.31
CA PRO A 79 11.75 -2.60 23.67
C PRO A 79 13.05 -1.88 24.05
N THR A 80 13.52 -1.00 23.21
CA THR A 80 14.66 -0.12 23.48
C THR A 80 14.18 1.15 24.18
N ILE A 81 15.12 1.99 24.61
CA ILE A 81 14.80 3.28 25.21
C ILE A 81 15.49 4.37 24.39
N PRO A 82 14.74 5.16 23.60
CA PRO A 82 13.29 5.07 23.40
C PRO A 82 12.91 3.85 22.54
N PRO A 83 11.64 3.40 22.59
CA PRO A 83 11.19 2.26 21.78
C PRO A 83 11.31 2.57 20.28
N LYS A 84 11.66 1.53 19.51
CA LYS A 84 11.71 1.62 18.05
C LYS A 84 10.54 0.84 17.45
N THR A 85 9.99 1.37 16.37
CA THR A 85 8.97 0.67 15.60
C THR A 85 9.45 0.54 14.17
N GLU A 86 9.44 -0.67 13.64
CA GLU A 86 9.80 -0.95 12.25
C GLU A 86 8.63 -1.56 11.52
N TYR A 87 8.52 -1.22 10.24
CA TYR A 87 7.46 -1.71 9.36
C TYR A 87 8.06 -2.40 8.16
N GLN A 88 7.43 -3.46 7.71
CA GLN A 88 7.85 -4.18 6.49
C GLN A 88 6.64 -4.73 5.78
N LEU A 89 6.78 -4.99 4.49
CA LEU A 89 5.73 -5.64 3.72
C LEU A 89 5.65 -7.12 4.13
N THR A 90 4.42 -7.61 4.26
CA THR A 90 4.18 -9.04 4.41
C THR A 90 4.37 -9.73 3.05
N PRO A 91 4.38 -11.08 2.99
CA PRO A 91 4.38 -11.75 1.69
C PRO A 91 3.23 -11.32 0.78
N LEU A 92 2.05 -11.08 1.36
CA LEU A 92 0.92 -10.55 0.59
C LEU A 92 1.22 -9.14 0.08
N GLY A 93 1.77 -8.29 0.95
CA GLY A 93 2.11 -6.91 0.57
C GLY A 93 3.14 -6.85 -0.53
N LYS A 94 4.09 -7.77 -0.55
CA LYS A 94 5.13 -7.81 -1.59
C LYS A 94 4.53 -8.08 -2.97
N LYS A 95 3.37 -8.69 -3.04
CA LYS A 95 2.69 -8.93 -4.31
C LYS A 95 2.21 -7.65 -4.97
N LEU A 96 2.14 -6.55 -4.22
CA LEU A 96 1.80 -5.24 -4.78
C LEU A 96 2.94 -4.63 -5.59
N GLN A 97 4.14 -5.23 -5.56
CA GLN A 97 5.28 -4.67 -6.31
C GLN A 97 4.95 -4.46 -7.79
N LYS A 98 4.30 -5.44 -8.42
CA LYS A 98 3.94 -5.32 -9.84
C LYS A 98 2.96 -4.19 -10.07
N VAL A 99 2.03 -3.99 -9.14
CA VAL A 99 1.06 -2.91 -9.25
C VAL A 99 1.77 -1.55 -9.15
N ILE A 100 2.65 -1.40 -8.17
CA ILE A 100 3.38 -0.15 -7.96
C ILE A 100 4.29 0.17 -9.14
N VAL A 101 4.99 -0.84 -9.66
CA VAL A 101 5.86 -0.67 -10.83
C VAL A 101 5.03 -0.21 -12.03
N ALA A 102 3.88 -0.85 -12.26
CA ALA A 102 3.00 -0.47 -13.37
C ALA A 102 2.48 0.96 -13.21
N MET A 103 2.15 1.36 -11.98
CA MET A 103 1.73 2.74 -11.71
C MET A 103 2.86 3.72 -12.05
N GLY A 104 4.09 3.37 -11.68
CA GLY A 104 5.23 4.22 -12.00
C GLY A 104 5.47 4.35 -13.49
N GLU A 105 5.34 3.23 -14.22
CA GLU A 105 5.50 3.25 -15.67
C GLU A 105 4.45 4.10 -16.35
N PHE A 106 3.21 3.99 -15.89
CA PHE A 106 2.14 4.81 -16.41
C PHE A 106 2.37 6.28 -16.07
N GLY A 107 2.71 6.57 -14.81
CA GLY A 107 2.94 7.93 -14.36
C GLY A 107 4.07 8.63 -15.08
N ALA A 108 5.09 7.89 -15.50
CA ALA A 108 6.22 8.45 -16.24
C ALA A 108 5.81 9.00 -17.60
N LYS A 109 4.63 8.62 -18.11
CA LYS A 109 4.12 9.11 -19.39
C LYS A 109 3.27 10.37 -19.25
N LEU A 110 2.99 10.78 -18.03
CA LEU A 110 2.21 12.00 -17.76
C LEU A 110 3.13 13.26 -17.75
#